data_5fd6732f46da10c415c52152d647188c
#
_entry.id   5fd6732f46da10c415c52152d647188c
#
_cell.length_a   1.000
_cell.length_b   1.000
_cell.length_c   1.000
_cell.angle_alpha   90.00
_cell.angle_beta   90.00
_cell.angle_gamma   90.00
#
_symmetry.space_group_name_H-M   'P 1'
#
loop_
_entity.id
_entity.type
_entity.pdbx_description
1 polymer ?
#
loop_
_entity_poly.entity_id
_entity_poly.type
_entity_poly.pdbx_seq_one_letter_code
_entity_poly.pdbx_strand_id
1 'polypeptide(L)'
;MAKTTQKKYQYKTKAIQLPDGTRKYLRGKTQEELDEKVLKAQILVNSGVDICSEETFGHFAQMWYDIYKKPYLRESSLNMIKYVLNQHILPFIGGYRLRDISPMQIQAIMATMSDKSNSLQSKVLVTLRSIFKAAQENGLVAKSPVSSMLGRRQENAREGRSDGCREPAAVRTGQ
;
A
#
# COMPACT_ATOMS: atom_id res chain seq x y z
N MET A 1 -36.51 -22.05 -32.09
CA MET A 1 -35.94 -21.82 -30.76
C MET A 1 -34.55 -22.44 -30.69
N ALA A 2 -33.51 -21.65 -30.76
CA ALA A 2 -32.11 -22.14 -30.73
C ALA A 2 -31.74 -22.48 -29.29
N LYS A 3 -31.40 -23.74 -29.02
CA LYS A 3 -30.88 -24.19 -27.73
C LYS A 3 -29.43 -23.68 -27.60
N THR A 4 -29.20 -22.68 -26.77
CA THR A 4 -27.87 -22.21 -26.41
C THR A 4 -27.18 -23.30 -25.59
N THR A 5 -26.29 -24.06 -26.24
CA THR A 5 -25.45 -25.07 -25.57
C THR A 5 -24.42 -24.35 -24.73
N GLN A 6 -24.66 -24.24 -23.42
CA GLN A 6 -23.64 -23.73 -22.49
C GLN A 6 -22.45 -24.69 -22.50
N LYS A 7 -21.29 -24.24 -23.04
CA LYS A 7 -20.04 -24.96 -22.94
C LYS A 7 -19.66 -25.11 -21.46
N LYS A 8 -19.80 -26.32 -20.91
CA LYS A 8 -19.38 -26.67 -19.55
C LYS A 8 -17.85 -26.66 -19.53
N TYR A 9 -17.26 -25.57 -19.06
CA TYR A 9 -15.80 -25.46 -18.90
C TYR A 9 -15.31 -26.43 -17.82
N GLN A 10 -14.39 -27.29 -18.18
CA GLN A 10 -13.74 -28.21 -17.25
C GLN A 10 -12.51 -27.52 -16.68
N TYR A 11 -12.61 -27.02 -15.45
CA TYR A 11 -11.52 -26.35 -14.76
C TYR A 11 -10.50 -27.37 -14.26
N LYS A 12 -9.21 -27.11 -14.49
CA LYS A 12 -8.12 -27.83 -13.86
C LYS A 12 -7.85 -27.23 -12.50
N THR A 13 -7.55 -28.07 -11.51
CA THR A 13 -7.29 -27.65 -10.12
C THR A 13 -5.96 -28.19 -9.63
N LYS A 14 -5.20 -27.38 -8.89
CA LYS A 14 -3.96 -27.77 -8.23
C LYS A 14 -3.98 -27.23 -6.78
N ALA A 15 -3.57 -28.05 -5.82
CA ALA A 15 -3.45 -27.66 -4.43
C ALA A 15 -2.06 -27.11 -4.15
N ILE A 16 -1.98 -26.04 -3.39
CA ILE A 16 -0.73 -25.52 -2.82
C ILE A 16 -0.82 -25.65 -1.32
N GLN A 17 0.25 -26.12 -0.68
CA GLN A 17 0.37 -26.20 0.76
C GLN A 17 0.89 -24.88 1.30
N LEU A 18 0.22 -24.30 2.30
CA LEU A 18 0.63 -23.09 2.97
C LEU A 18 1.54 -23.41 4.17
N PRO A 19 2.29 -22.43 4.70
CA PRO A 19 3.17 -22.60 5.86
C PRO A 19 2.43 -23.03 7.14
N ASP A 20 1.15 -22.68 7.25
CA ASP A 20 0.26 -23.09 8.35
C ASP A 20 -0.26 -24.54 8.24
N GLY A 21 0.16 -25.27 7.21
CA GLY A 21 -0.27 -26.64 6.93
C GLY A 21 -1.60 -26.74 6.16
N THR A 22 -2.30 -25.64 5.93
CA THR A 22 -3.55 -25.64 5.15
C THR A 22 -3.30 -25.80 3.66
N ARG A 23 -4.30 -26.28 2.91
CA ARG A 23 -4.23 -26.46 1.45
C ARG A 23 -5.17 -25.48 0.76
N LYS A 24 -4.62 -24.66 -0.14
CA LYS A 24 -5.38 -23.79 -1.02
C LYS A 24 -5.48 -24.36 -2.42
N TYR A 25 -6.69 -24.45 -2.95
CA TYR A 25 -6.96 -24.96 -4.31
C TYR A 25 -7.03 -23.81 -5.29
N LEU A 26 -6.18 -23.84 -6.33
CA LEU A 26 -6.21 -22.91 -7.44
C LEU A 26 -6.90 -23.54 -8.64
N ARG A 27 -7.63 -22.76 -9.41
CA ARG A 27 -8.37 -23.21 -10.57
C ARG A 27 -7.95 -22.39 -11.81
N GLY A 28 -7.75 -23.07 -12.94
CA GLY A 28 -7.45 -22.46 -14.23
C GLY A 28 -8.27 -23.10 -15.35
N LYS A 29 -8.56 -22.36 -16.40
CA LYS A 29 -9.21 -22.87 -17.61
C LYS A 29 -8.23 -23.67 -18.47
N THR A 30 -6.98 -23.22 -18.50
CA THR A 30 -5.86 -23.90 -19.19
C THR A 30 -4.81 -24.34 -18.19
N GLN A 31 -3.91 -25.27 -18.62
CA GLN A 31 -2.80 -25.69 -17.78
C GLN A 31 -1.82 -24.55 -17.53
N GLU A 32 -1.53 -23.76 -18.55
CA GLU A 32 -0.63 -22.60 -18.48
C GLU A 32 -1.13 -21.55 -17.46
N GLU A 33 -2.43 -21.21 -17.52
CA GLU A 33 -3.06 -20.29 -16.55
C GLU A 33 -2.97 -20.83 -15.11
N LEU A 34 -3.13 -22.15 -14.94
CA LEU A 34 -3.03 -22.79 -13.64
C LEU A 34 -1.60 -22.75 -13.10
N ASP A 35 -0.62 -23.07 -13.94
CA ASP A 35 0.79 -23.10 -13.55
C ASP A 35 1.32 -21.68 -13.26
N GLU A 36 0.86 -20.67 -13.99
CA GLU A 36 1.16 -19.25 -13.68
C GLU A 36 0.60 -18.84 -12.32
N LYS A 37 -0.65 -19.22 -12.03
CA LYS A 37 -1.28 -18.94 -10.72
C LYS A 37 -0.56 -19.67 -9.58
N VAL A 38 -0.14 -20.90 -9.80
CA VAL A 38 0.62 -21.69 -8.83
C VAL A 38 1.97 -21.04 -8.56
N LEU A 39 2.70 -20.63 -9.60
CA LEU A 39 3.99 -19.96 -9.46
C LEU A 39 3.87 -18.65 -8.68
N LYS A 40 2.90 -17.81 -9.06
CA LYS A 40 2.63 -16.55 -8.32
C LYS A 40 2.31 -16.80 -6.85
N ALA A 41 1.49 -17.80 -6.55
CA ALA A 41 1.14 -18.14 -5.19
C ALA A 41 2.34 -18.69 -4.39
N GLN A 42 3.18 -19.52 -5.00
CA GLN A 42 4.41 -20.03 -4.37
C GLN A 42 5.40 -18.91 -4.04
N ILE A 43 5.57 -17.93 -4.93
CA ILE A 43 6.42 -16.77 -4.68
C ILE A 43 5.92 -15.99 -3.46
N LEU A 44 4.59 -15.78 -3.33
CA LEU A 44 4.00 -15.09 -2.19
C LEU A 44 4.17 -15.89 -0.89
N VAL A 45 3.96 -17.20 -0.92
CA VAL A 45 4.20 -18.08 0.24
C VAL A 45 5.66 -17.99 0.69
N ASN A 46 6.60 -18.09 -0.25
CA ASN A 46 8.03 -18.02 0.05
C ASN A 46 8.47 -16.62 0.58
N SER A 47 7.70 -15.58 0.26
CA SER A 47 7.88 -14.22 0.80
C SER A 47 7.27 -14.05 2.19
N GLY A 48 6.73 -15.09 2.81
CA GLY A 48 6.09 -15.05 4.12
C GLY A 48 4.75 -14.32 4.16
N VAL A 49 4.10 -14.15 3.00
CA VAL A 49 2.80 -13.47 2.92
C VAL A 49 1.68 -14.47 3.09
N ASP A 50 0.76 -14.18 4.01
CA ASP A 50 -0.46 -14.98 4.18
C ASP A 50 -1.42 -14.76 2.99
N ILE A 51 -1.47 -15.75 2.10
CA ILE A 51 -2.33 -15.73 0.91
C ILE A 51 -3.82 -15.91 1.27
N CYS A 52 -4.11 -16.43 2.44
CA CYS A 52 -5.48 -16.67 2.90
C CYS A 52 -6.08 -15.48 3.64
N SER A 53 -5.27 -14.50 4.05
CA SER A 53 -5.76 -13.32 4.75
C SER A 53 -6.74 -12.54 3.87
N GLU A 54 -7.98 -12.47 4.33
CA GLU A 54 -9.04 -11.63 3.76
C GLU A 54 -9.13 -10.27 4.48
N GLU A 55 -8.07 -9.93 5.22
CA GLU A 55 -8.00 -8.73 6.04
C GLU A 55 -8.22 -7.47 5.20
N THR A 56 -9.22 -6.68 5.60
CA THR A 56 -9.51 -5.41 4.94
C THR A 56 -8.62 -4.30 5.48
N PHE A 57 -8.35 -3.30 4.64
CA PHE A 57 -7.57 -2.13 5.06
C PHE A 57 -8.21 -1.42 6.25
N GLY A 58 -9.55 -1.29 6.26
CA GLY A 58 -10.26 -0.59 7.33
C GLY A 58 -10.11 -1.26 8.69
N HIS A 59 -10.27 -2.59 8.74
CA HIS A 59 -10.12 -3.36 9.96
C HIS A 59 -8.67 -3.32 10.46
N PHE A 60 -7.70 -3.55 9.58
CA PHE A 60 -6.28 -3.46 9.93
C PHE A 60 -5.87 -2.05 10.38
N ALA A 61 -6.34 -1.00 9.72
CA ALA A 61 -6.04 0.38 10.09
C ALA A 61 -6.56 0.74 11.48
N GLN A 62 -7.74 0.23 11.87
CA GLN A 62 -8.28 0.41 13.21
C GLN A 62 -7.44 -0.33 14.25
N MET A 63 -7.10 -1.59 13.99
CA MET A 63 -6.24 -2.39 14.86
C MET A 63 -4.84 -1.75 15.00
N TRP A 64 -4.25 -1.28 13.89
CA TRP A 64 -2.98 -0.54 13.88
C TRP A 64 -3.07 0.73 14.73
N TYR A 65 -4.15 1.48 14.64
CA TYR A 65 -4.36 2.69 15.44
C TYR A 65 -4.39 2.36 16.93
N ASP A 66 -5.15 1.35 17.33
CA ASP A 66 -5.33 0.99 18.74
C ASP A 66 -4.05 0.38 19.36
N ILE A 67 -3.31 -0.44 18.61
CA ILE A 67 -2.11 -1.13 19.12
C ILE A 67 -0.85 -0.26 19.00
N TYR A 68 -0.61 0.36 17.84
CA TYR A 68 0.67 1.02 17.55
C TYR A 68 0.67 2.54 17.80
N LYS A 69 -0.51 3.19 17.93
CA LYS A 69 -0.55 4.64 18.08
C LYS A 69 -1.11 5.09 19.40
N LYS A 70 -2.21 4.51 19.81
CA LYS A 70 -2.94 4.92 21.02
C LYS A 70 -2.10 4.89 22.30
N PRO A 71 -1.22 3.87 22.54
CA PRO A 71 -0.41 3.84 23.77
C PRO A 71 0.74 4.85 23.80
N TYR A 72 1.18 5.35 22.62
CA TYR A 72 2.44 6.11 22.51
C TYR A 72 2.27 7.58 22.13
N LEU A 73 1.09 7.99 21.69
CA LEU A 73 0.87 9.34 21.18
C LEU A 73 -0.08 10.15 22.08
N ARG A 74 0.16 11.46 22.10
CA ARG A 74 -0.74 12.42 22.75
C ARG A 74 -2.08 12.49 22.04
N GLU A 75 -3.13 12.83 22.76
CA GLU A 75 -4.51 12.88 22.25
C GLU A 75 -4.68 13.77 21.01
N SER A 76 -4.02 14.93 20.96
CA SER A 76 -4.05 15.82 19.80
C SER A 76 -3.52 15.15 18.53
N SER A 77 -2.44 14.34 18.65
CA SER A 77 -1.88 13.59 17.53
C SER A 77 -2.79 12.43 17.12
N LEU A 78 -3.41 11.77 18.08
CA LEU A 78 -4.39 10.70 17.86
C LEU A 78 -5.61 11.21 17.11
N ASN A 79 -6.15 12.37 17.51
CA ASN A 79 -7.27 13.01 16.85
C ASN A 79 -6.96 13.38 15.39
N MET A 80 -5.73 13.85 15.14
CA MET A 80 -5.28 14.12 13.76
C MET A 80 -5.21 12.84 12.92
N ILE A 81 -4.67 11.75 13.47
CA ILE A 81 -4.60 10.46 12.75
C ILE A 81 -6.01 9.94 12.48
N LYS A 82 -6.90 9.97 13.47
CA LYS A 82 -8.32 9.61 13.31
C LYS A 82 -8.99 10.42 12.20
N TYR A 83 -8.79 11.73 12.21
CA TYR A 83 -9.32 12.61 11.18
C TYR A 83 -8.83 12.22 9.80
N VAL A 84 -7.52 12.03 9.63
CA VAL A 84 -6.92 11.62 8.37
C VAL A 84 -7.46 10.27 7.89
N LEU A 85 -7.56 9.28 8.79
CA LEU A 85 -8.10 7.97 8.47
C LEU A 85 -9.55 8.05 8.00
N ASN A 86 -10.43 8.65 8.82
CA ASN A 86 -11.86 8.62 8.59
C ASN A 86 -12.30 9.50 7.40
N GLN A 87 -11.64 10.64 7.20
CA GLN A 87 -12.06 11.60 6.17
C GLN A 87 -11.35 11.41 4.83
N HIS A 88 -10.10 10.90 4.84
CA HIS A 88 -9.27 10.92 3.62
C HIS A 88 -8.78 9.55 3.16
N ILE A 89 -8.85 8.52 3.98
CA ILE A 89 -8.32 7.20 3.62
C ILE A 89 -9.42 6.15 3.55
N LEU A 90 -10.15 5.94 4.63
CA LEU A 90 -11.16 4.87 4.73
C LEU A 90 -12.28 4.96 3.70
N PRO A 91 -12.80 6.15 3.31
CA PRO A 91 -13.84 6.24 2.29
C PRO A 91 -13.41 5.68 0.92
N PHE A 92 -12.11 5.71 0.63
CA PHE A 92 -11.59 5.29 -0.68
C PHE A 92 -11.11 3.83 -0.69
N ILE A 93 -10.40 3.40 0.36
CA ILE A 93 -9.73 2.09 0.37
C ILE A 93 -10.10 1.21 1.56
N GLY A 94 -10.96 1.66 2.47
CA GLY A 94 -11.30 0.94 3.70
C GLY A 94 -11.88 -0.46 3.47
N GLY A 95 -12.69 -0.64 2.42
CA GLY A 95 -13.31 -1.92 2.08
C GLY A 95 -12.43 -2.86 1.23
N TYR A 96 -11.29 -2.40 0.73
CA TYR A 96 -10.40 -3.25 -0.07
C TYR A 96 -9.55 -4.15 0.84
N ARG A 97 -9.21 -5.34 0.33
CA ARG A 97 -8.24 -6.20 0.99
C ARG A 97 -6.85 -5.56 0.93
N LEU A 98 -6.09 -5.63 2.01
CA LEU A 98 -4.76 -5.03 2.12
C LEU A 98 -3.83 -5.39 0.96
N ARG A 99 -3.84 -6.65 0.53
CA ARG A 99 -2.99 -7.16 -0.55
C ARG A 99 -3.39 -6.68 -1.95
N ASP A 100 -4.66 -6.31 -2.13
CA ASP A 100 -5.22 -5.91 -3.43
C ASP A 100 -5.08 -4.40 -3.69
N ILE A 101 -4.58 -3.65 -2.70
CA ILE A 101 -4.38 -2.21 -2.82
C ILE A 101 -3.14 -1.94 -3.68
N SER A 102 -3.38 -1.30 -4.82
CA SER A 102 -2.36 -0.91 -5.79
C SER A 102 -1.82 0.50 -5.52
N PRO A 103 -0.59 0.81 -5.99
CA PRO A 103 -0.05 2.18 -5.95
C PRO A 103 -0.96 3.20 -6.68
N MET A 104 -1.69 2.77 -7.70
CA MET A 104 -2.61 3.61 -8.47
C MET A 104 -3.78 4.10 -7.62
N GLN A 105 -4.34 3.26 -6.76
CA GLN A 105 -5.41 3.66 -5.83
C GLN A 105 -4.93 4.69 -4.82
N ILE A 106 -3.71 4.55 -4.31
CA ILE A 106 -3.10 5.54 -3.41
C ILE A 106 -2.86 6.86 -4.14
N GLN A 107 -2.41 6.80 -5.40
CA GLN A 107 -2.24 7.99 -6.23
C GLN A 107 -3.58 8.68 -6.51
N ALA A 108 -4.66 7.93 -6.72
CA ALA A 108 -6.01 8.48 -6.86
C ALA A 108 -6.44 9.24 -5.59
N ILE A 109 -6.19 8.69 -4.40
CA ILE A 109 -6.45 9.41 -3.12
C ILE A 109 -5.66 10.72 -3.07
N MET A 110 -4.38 10.69 -3.46
CA MET A 110 -3.57 11.92 -3.46
C MET A 110 -4.04 12.93 -4.48
N ALA A 111 -4.54 12.50 -5.63
CA ALA A 111 -5.11 13.38 -6.65
C ALA A 111 -6.38 14.09 -6.17
N THR A 112 -7.27 13.40 -5.42
CA THR A 112 -8.46 14.04 -4.82
C THR A 112 -8.12 15.08 -3.76
N MET A 113 -6.88 15.10 -3.30
CA MET A 113 -6.39 16.04 -2.29
C MET A 113 -5.51 17.16 -2.87
N SER A 114 -5.45 17.32 -4.20
CA SER A 114 -4.65 18.35 -4.85
C SER A 114 -4.96 19.76 -4.35
N ASP A 115 -6.23 20.03 -4.02
CA ASP A 115 -6.71 21.32 -3.51
C ASP A 115 -6.44 21.53 -2.01
N LYS A 116 -5.97 20.50 -1.31
CA LYS A 116 -5.69 20.56 0.13
C LYS A 116 -4.25 21.00 0.40
N SER A 117 -4.02 21.47 1.62
CA SER A 117 -2.68 21.92 2.01
C SER A 117 -1.63 20.82 1.91
N ASN A 118 -0.40 21.17 1.52
CA ASN A 118 0.73 20.25 1.45
C ASN A 118 1.00 19.54 2.79
N SER A 119 0.71 20.20 3.91
CA SER A 119 0.83 19.63 5.25
C SER A 119 -0.14 18.46 5.45
N LEU A 120 -1.40 18.60 5.04
CA LEU A 120 -2.41 17.54 5.14
C LEU A 120 -2.07 16.37 4.21
N GLN A 121 -1.69 16.65 2.95
CA GLN A 121 -1.23 15.63 2.00
C GLN A 121 -0.05 14.82 2.57
N SER A 122 0.92 15.49 3.18
CA SER A 122 2.05 14.85 3.83
C SER A 122 1.63 13.94 4.98
N LYS A 123 0.68 14.37 5.80
CA LYS A 123 0.14 13.57 6.92
C LYS A 123 -0.57 12.31 6.42
N VAL A 124 -1.36 12.41 5.34
CA VAL A 124 -2.01 11.25 4.71
C VAL A 124 -0.95 10.24 4.21
N LEU A 125 0.06 10.70 3.49
CA LEU A 125 1.14 9.84 3.00
C LEU A 125 1.93 9.16 4.14
N VAL A 126 2.26 9.90 5.19
CA VAL A 126 2.97 9.36 6.37
C VAL A 126 2.12 8.31 7.08
N THR A 127 0.81 8.57 7.21
CA THR A 127 -0.11 7.62 7.85
C THR A 127 -0.24 6.35 7.02
N LEU A 128 -0.47 6.45 5.72
CA LEU A 128 -0.52 5.30 4.81
C LEU A 128 0.77 4.48 4.85
N ARG A 129 1.92 5.15 4.80
CA ARG A 129 3.23 4.49 4.89
C ARG A 129 3.39 3.72 6.19
N SER A 130 3.01 4.31 7.31
CA SER A 130 3.12 3.67 8.61
C SER A 130 2.22 2.44 8.74
N ILE A 131 1.00 2.48 8.18
CA ILE A 131 0.08 1.34 8.15
C ILE A 131 0.63 0.22 7.27
N PHE A 132 1.04 0.53 6.03
CA PHE A 132 1.57 -0.49 5.12
C PHE A 132 2.91 -1.07 5.57
N LYS A 133 3.73 -0.28 6.28
CA LYS A 133 4.94 -0.79 6.92
C LYS A 133 4.59 -1.83 7.99
N ALA A 134 3.66 -1.51 8.88
CA ALA A 134 3.19 -2.46 9.88
C ALA A 134 2.53 -3.70 9.24
N ALA A 135 1.74 -3.53 8.17
CA ALA A 135 1.16 -4.66 7.44
C ALA A 135 2.22 -5.56 6.81
N GLN A 136 3.30 -4.99 6.30
CA GLN A 136 4.44 -5.74 5.75
C GLN A 136 5.21 -6.47 6.85
N GLU A 137 5.45 -5.85 7.98
CA GLU A 137 6.10 -6.47 9.15
C GLU A 137 5.28 -7.63 9.73
N ASN A 138 3.94 -7.57 9.62
CA ASN A 138 3.04 -8.65 10.00
C ASN A 138 2.79 -9.69 8.87
N GLY A 139 3.49 -9.61 7.74
CA GLY A 139 3.37 -10.57 6.64
C GLY A 139 2.05 -10.52 5.86
N LEU A 140 1.22 -9.48 6.04
CA LEU A 140 -0.06 -9.33 5.33
C LEU A 140 0.11 -8.80 3.90
N VAL A 141 1.22 -8.11 3.63
CA VAL A 141 1.55 -7.53 2.31
C VAL A 141 3.01 -7.78 1.98
N ALA A 142 3.29 -8.29 0.78
CA ALA A 142 4.67 -8.57 0.33
C ALA A 142 5.48 -7.28 0.13
N LYS A 143 4.84 -6.24 -0.42
CA LYS A 143 5.49 -4.97 -0.75
C LYS A 143 4.53 -3.81 -0.48
N SER A 144 5.04 -2.77 0.18
CA SER A 144 4.26 -1.57 0.42
C SER A 144 3.97 -0.82 -0.89
N PRO A 145 2.69 -0.55 -1.24
CA PRO A 145 2.34 0.21 -2.43
C PRO A 145 2.76 1.68 -2.36
N VAL A 146 3.02 2.19 -1.16
CA VAL A 146 3.43 3.59 -0.94
C VAL A 146 4.92 3.81 -1.23
N SER A 147 5.75 2.77 -1.22
CA SER A 147 7.20 2.89 -1.42
C SER A 147 7.58 3.43 -2.80
N SER A 148 6.81 3.11 -3.85
CA SER A 148 7.04 3.57 -5.22
C SER A 148 6.76 5.07 -5.44
N MET A 149 6.04 5.72 -4.53
CA MET A 149 5.68 7.15 -4.64
C MET A 149 6.76 8.10 -4.12
N LEU A 150 7.75 7.58 -3.39
CA LEU A 150 8.79 8.39 -2.76
C LEU A 150 9.91 8.81 -3.69
N GLY A 151 10.19 8.08 -4.76
CA GLY A 151 11.26 8.40 -5.70
C GLY A 151 11.07 9.78 -6.35
N ARG A 152 9.85 10.11 -6.76
CA ARG A 152 9.56 11.37 -7.45
C ARG A 152 9.70 12.63 -6.59
N ARG A 153 9.45 12.55 -5.28
CA ARG A 153 9.47 13.73 -4.40
C ARG A 153 10.88 14.08 -3.91
N GLN A 154 11.79 13.11 -3.84
CA GLN A 154 13.19 13.35 -3.48
C GLN A 154 13.99 13.95 -4.64
N GLU A 155 13.67 13.62 -5.90
CA GLU A 155 14.29 14.21 -7.07
C GLU A 155 13.95 15.70 -7.17
N ASN A 156 12.68 16.07 -7.07
CA ASN A 156 12.26 17.48 -7.12
C ASN A 156 12.80 18.32 -5.93
N ALA A 157 13.07 17.73 -4.77
CA ALA A 157 13.65 18.44 -3.63
C ALA A 157 15.17 18.64 -3.77
N ARG A 158 15.85 17.85 -4.60
CA ARG A 158 17.28 17.98 -4.89
C ARG A 158 17.55 18.98 -6.02
N GLU A 159 16.68 19.05 -7.04
CA GLU A 159 16.78 20.02 -8.13
C GLU A 159 16.53 21.47 -7.67
N GLY A 160 15.66 21.70 -6.69
CA GLY A 160 15.38 23.04 -6.16
C GLY A 160 16.42 23.60 -5.18
N ARG A 161 17.53 22.90 -4.91
CA ARG A 161 18.57 23.31 -3.97
C ARG A 161 19.91 23.69 -4.60
N SER A 162 20.04 23.65 -5.92
CA SER A 162 21.30 23.92 -6.62
C SER A 162 21.55 25.37 -7.00
N ASP A 163 20.58 26.30 -6.83
CA ASP A 163 20.74 27.69 -7.22
C ASP A 163 20.81 28.65 -6.02
N GLY A 164 21.84 28.49 -5.24
CA GLY A 164 22.24 29.38 -4.16
C GLY A 164 23.74 29.54 -4.10
N CYS A 165 24.35 29.96 -5.21
CA CYS A 165 25.74 30.49 -5.18
C CYS A 165 25.76 31.72 -4.30
N ARG A 166 26.27 31.60 -3.08
CA ARG A 166 26.72 32.73 -2.30
C ARG A 166 28.00 33.24 -2.94
N GLU A 167 27.92 34.42 -3.55
CA GLU A 167 29.12 35.23 -3.87
C GLU A 167 29.91 35.48 -2.59
N PRO A 168 31.26 35.31 -2.61
CA PRO A 168 32.08 35.70 -1.47
C PRO A 168 32.17 37.23 -1.40
N ALA A 169 31.80 37.77 -0.24
CA ALA A 169 31.94 39.17 0.06
C ALA A 169 33.40 39.64 -0.13
N ALA A 170 33.60 40.62 -0.97
CA ALA A 170 34.86 41.28 -1.23
C ALA A 170 35.41 41.91 0.07
N VAL A 171 36.58 41.49 0.47
CA VAL A 171 37.39 42.10 1.55
C VAL A 171 37.80 43.52 1.04
N ARG A 172 37.24 44.56 1.63
CA ARG A 172 37.76 45.90 1.50
C ARG A 172 38.96 46.05 2.39
N THR A 173 40.14 46.04 1.76
CA THR A 173 41.38 46.58 2.33
C THR A 173 41.29 48.09 2.29
N GLY A 174 41.20 48.74 3.43
CA GLY A 174 41.33 50.18 3.59
C GLY A 174 42.69 50.52 4.13
N GLN A 175 43.37 51.41 3.43
CA GLN A 175 44.52 52.17 3.93
C GLN A 175 44.06 53.23 4.95
#